data_e469a00dd24be2b7b7796da711cc0a31
#
_entry.id   e469a00dd24be2b7b7796da711cc0a31
#
_cell.length_a   1.000
_cell.length_b   1.000
_cell.length_c   1.000
_cell.angle_alpha   90.00
_cell.angle_beta   90.00
_cell.angle_gamma   90.00
#
_symmetry.space_group_name_H-M   'P 1'
#
loop_
_entity.id
_entity.type
_entity.pdbx_description
1 polymer ?
#
loop_
_entity_poly.entity_id
_entity_poly.type
_entity_poly.pdbx_seq_one_letter_code
_entity_poly.pdbx_strand_id
1 'polypeptide(L)'
;RFNCNICLGRNRFWISVFYKLSTNKLMKYYIIAGEASGDLHASNLMKSLKVLDVAAAFRCWGGDKMQQAGGELVRHYRDLSFMGFWEVIKNIFTILRNLKFCKKDIEEFKPDTLILIDYPGFNLRIAKWAKKKGMKVIYYISPQVWAWKENRVKLMKQCIDKMLVILP
;
A
#
# COMPACT_ATOMS: atom_id res chain seq x y z
N ARG A 1 -7.96 -9.94 -18.24
CA ARG A 1 -6.71 -10.73 -18.15
C ARG A 1 -5.80 -10.01 -17.20
N PHE A 2 -5.51 -10.60 -16.04
CA PHE A 2 -4.41 -10.16 -15.21
C PHE A 2 -3.11 -10.62 -15.89
N ASN A 3 -2.23 -9.68 -16.25
CA ASN A 3 -0.85 -10.04 -16.51
C ASN A 3 -0.18 -10.31 -15.16
N CYS A 4 -0.24 -11.57 -14.74
CA CYS A 4 0.48 -12.08 -13.60
C CYS A 4 1.92 -12.36 -14.06
N ASN A 5 2.80 -11.38 -13.96
CA ASN A 5 4.23 -11.60 -14.16
C ASN A 5 4.88 -11.87 -12.81
N ILE A 6 5.09 -13.16 -12.58
CA ILE A 6 5.88 -13.72 -11.49
C ILE A 6 7.35 -13.60 -11.89
N CYS A 7 8.18 -13.00 -11.06
CA CYS A 7 9.61 -13.25 -11.08
C CYS A 7 10.27 -12.90 -9.74
N LEU A 8 10.57 -13.94 -8.99
CA LEU A 8 11.71 -13.98 -8.10
C LEU A 8 12.97 -14.15 -8.97
N GLY A 9 13.77 -13.12 -9.08
CA GLY A 9 15.07 -13.21 -9.76
C GLY A 9 15.59 -11.86 -10.24
N ARG A 10 16.49 -11.26 -9.45
CA ARG A 10 17.33 -10.10 -9.77
C ARG A 10 16.60 -8.76 -9.97
N ASN A 11 17.09 -7.76 -9.28
CA ASN A 11 16.68 -6.36 -9.14
C ASN A 11 16.23 -5.58 -10.42
N ARG A 12 16.32 -6.18 -11.61
CA ARG A 12 16.02 -5.52 -12.88
C ARG A 12 14.53 -5.46 -13.25
N PHE A 13 13.71 -6.36 -12.75
CA PHE A 13 12.28 -6.39 -13.15
C PHE A 13 11.46 -5.29 -12.47
N TRP A 14 11.77 -5.00 -11.21
CA TRP A 14 11.17 -3.87 -10.49
C TRP A 14 11.47 -2.53 -11.15
N ILE A 15 12.64 -2.43 -11.76
CA ILE A 15 13.11 -1.26 -12.49
C ILE A 15 12.15 -0.91 -13.64
N SER A 16 11.70 -1.88 -14.43
CA SER A 16 10.85 -1.62 -15.62
C SER A 16 9.43 -1.15 -15.29
N VAL A 17 8.88 -1.58 -14.15
CA VAL A 17 7.55 -1.18 -13.69
C VAL A 17 7.53 0.30 -13.26
N PHE A 18 8.63 0.78 -12.70
CA PHE A 18 8.77 2.16 -12.21
C PHE A 18 9.52 3.07 -13.20
N TYR A 19 10.36 2.52 -14.08
CA TYR A 19 11.17 3.29 -15.03
C TYR A 19 10.35 4.08 -16.07
N LYS A 20 9.13 3.67 -16.35
CA LYS A 20 8.22 4.42 -17.26
C LYS A 20 7.66 5.71 -16.63
N LEU A 21 8.10 6.05 -15.41
CA LEU A 21 7.69 7.24 -14.65
C LEU A 21 8.80 8.30 -14.54
N SER A 22 9.96 8.08 -15.15
CA SER A 22 11.08 9.02 -15.11
C SER A 22 10.84 10.23 -16.01
N THR A 23 10.05 11.13 -15.52
CA THR A 23 10.23 12.55 -15.75
C THR A 23 11.02 13.11 -14.58
N ASN A 24 11.79 14.18 -14.72
CA ASN A 24 12.57 14.87 -13.67
C ASN A 24 11.72 15.41 -12.49
N LYS A 25 10.59 14.77 -12.17
CA LYS A 25 9.64 15.14 -11.13
C LYS A 25 9.88 14.31 -9.89
N LEU A 26 10.02 14.96 -8.76
CA LEU A 26 9.99 14.36 -7.42
C LEU A 26 8.75 13.47 -7.27
N MET A 27 8.94 12.15 -7.17
CA MET A 27 7.82 11.23 -7.00
C MET A 27 7.41 11.13 -5.53
N LYS A 28 6.13 11.27 -5.28
CA LYS A 28 5.52 11.15 -3.96
C LYS A 28 4.80 9.82 -3.83
N TYR A 29 5.20 9.02 -2.85
CA TYR A 29 4.59 7.73 -2.56
C TYR A 29 3.90 7.76 -1.21
N TYR A 30 2.64 7.34 -1.17
CA TYR A 30 1.93 7.09 0.07
C TYR A 30 1.79 5.59 0.28
N ILE A 31 2.30 5.06 1.40
CA ILE A 31 2.40 3.62 1.62
C ILE A 31 1.64 3.24 2.88
N ILE A 32 0.79 2.22 2.80
CA ILE A 32 0.01 1.73 3.95
C ILE A 32 0.32 0.26 4.18
N ALA A 33 0.88 -0.04 5.36
CA ALA A 33 1.12 -1.38 5.89
C ALA A 33 0.49 -1.49 7.28
N GLY A 34 -0.33 -2.49 7.51
CA GLY A 34 -1.09 -2.67 8.76
C GLY A 34 -0.44 -3.62 9.76
N GLU A 35 0.71 -4.23 9.42
CA GLU A 35 1.36 -5.29 10.20
C GLU A 35 2.89 -5.19 10.13
N ALA A 36 3.57 -5.86 11.07
CA ALA A 36 5.03 -5.90 11.12
C ALA A 36 5.67 -6.53 9.85
N SER A 37 5.04 -7.54 9.27
CA SER A 37 5.45 -8.14 8.00
C SER A 37 5.36 -7.14 6.85
N GLY A 38 4.26 -6.39 6.80
CA GLY A 38 4.04 -5.33 5.83
C GLY A 38 5.05 -4.19 5.96
N ASP A 39 5.40 -3.79 7.19
CA ASP A 39 6.44 -2.79 7.48
C ASP A 39 7.81 -3.22 6.93
N LEU A 40 8.19 -4.50 7.14
CA LEU A 40 9.43 -5.04 6.59
C LEU A 40 9.44 -5.01 5.05
N HIS A 41 8.39 -5.50 4.41
CA HIS A 41 8.30 -5.52 2.94
C HIS A 41 8.25 -4.11 2.36
N ALA A 42 7.51 -3.21 2.99
CA ALA A 42 7.44 -1.79 2.61
C ALA A 42 8.80 -1.12 2.69
N SER A 43 9.54 -1.32 3.79
CA SER A 43 10.87 -0.72 3.98
C SER A 43 11.87 -1.17 2.91
N ASN A 44 11.83 -2.45 2.52
CA ASN A 44 12.67 -2.97 1.44
C ASN A 44 12.28 -2.37 0.07
N LEU A 45 10.98 -2.24 -0.19
CA LEU A 45 10.47 -1.58 -1.40
C LEU A 45 10.92 -0.11 -1.45
N MET A 46 10.82 0.62 -0.34
CA MET A 46 11.25 2.03 -0.25
C MET A 46 12.75 2.19 -0.53
N LYS A 47 13.59 1.31 0.03
CA LYS A 47 15.05 1.29 -0.24
C LYS A 47 15.32 1.09 -1.73
N SER A 48 14.61 0.15 -2.38
CA SER A 48 14.75 -0.10 -3.81
C SER A 48 14.27 1.08 -4.67
N LEU A 49 13.17 1.74 -4.27
CA LEU A 49 12.68 2.93 -4.96
C LEU A 49 13.65 4.11 -4.83
N LYS A 50 14.29 4.31 -3.67
CA LYS A 50 15.29 5.35 -3.47
C LYS A 50 16.55 5.18 -4.33
N VAL A 51 16.90 3.94 -4.68
CA VAL A 51 18.01 3.70 -5.63
C VAL A 51 17.66 4.21 -7.03
N LEU A 52 16.37 4.19 -7.40
CA LEU A 52 15.89 4.61 -8.71
C LEU A 52 15.54 6.10 -8.76
N ASP A 53 15.05 6.63 -7.66
CA ASP A 53 14.67 8.03 -7.48
C ASP A 53 15.12 8.48 -6.09
N VAL A 54 16.33 9.05 -6.05
CA VAL A 54 16.97 9.51 -4.80
C VAL A 54 16.13 10.58 -4.10
N ALA A 55 15.38 11.36 -4.86
CA ALA A 55 14.53 12.43 -4.37
C ALA A 55 13.12 11.98 -3.98
N ALA A 56 12.79 10.69 -4.13
CA ALA A 56 11.47 10.16 -3.80
C ALA A 56 11.04 10.48 -2.36
N ALA A 57 9.85 11.07 -2.22
CA ALA A 57 9.24 11.35 -0.92
C ALA A 57 8.26 10.25 -0.53
N PHE A 58 8.40 9.77 0.70
CA PHE A 58 7.56 8.71 1.25
C PHE A 58 6.81 9.19 2.49
N ARG A 59 5.49 9.08 2.47
CA ARG A 59 4.62 9.27 3.64
C ARG A 59 3.92 7.95 3.91
N CYS A 60 3.90 7.49 5.16
CA CYS A 60 3.53 6.12 5.43
C CYS A 60 2.74 5.91 6.73
N TRP A 61 1.87 4.90 6.65
CA TRP A 61 1.32 4.18 7.79
C TRP A 61 2.05 2.83 7.84
N GLY A 62 2.79 2.58 8.91
CA GLY A 62 3.64 1.39 8.99
C GLY A 62 4.34 1.30 10.34
N GLY A 63 5.63 1.07 10.35
CA GLY A 63 6.41 0.95 11.57
C GLY A 63 7.81 1.51 11.48
N ASP A 64 8.61 1.10 12.45
CA ASP A 64 9.98 1.60 12.64
C ASP A 64 10.88 1.35 11.41
N LYS A 65 10.67 0.24 10.69
CA LYS A 65 11.49 -0.12 9.52
C LYS A 65 11.24 0.83 8.34
N MET A 66 9.99 1.22 8.10
CA MET A 66 9.65 2.21 7.08
C MET A 66 10.18 3.59 7.46
N GLN A 67 10.11 3.96 8.73
CA GLN A 67 10.68 5.21 9.24
C GLN A 67 12.20 5.23 9.05
N GLN A 68 12.91 4.16 9.42
CA GLN A 68 14.37 4.02 9.20
C GLN A 68 14.73 4.02 7.71
N ALA A 69 13.86 3.56 6.82
CA ALA A 69 14.05 3.65 5.38
C ALA A 69 13.81 5.08 4.84
N GLY A 70 13.50 6.04 5.71
CA GLY A 70 13.29 7.46 5.39
C GLY A 70 11.87 7.81 4.96
N GLY A 71 10.88 7.07 5.45
CA GLY A 71 9.48 7.43 5.34
C GLY A 71 9.04 8.36 6.46
N GLU A 72 8.20 9.33 6.13
CA GLU A 72 7.48 10.14 7.11
C GLU A 72 6.36 9.29 7.71
N LEU A 73 6.52 8.84 8.96
CA LEU A 73 5.56 7.99 9.64
C LEU A 73 4.39 8.83 10.20
N VAL A 74 3.19 8.60 9.67
CA VAL A 74 1.95 9.27 10.11
C VAL A 74 1.25 8.49 11.22
N ARG A 75 1.25 7.16 11.11
CA ARG A 75 0.66 6.23 12.08
C ARG A 75 1.49 4.97 12.17
N HIS A 76 1.70 4.52 13.40
CA HIS A 76 2.32 3.23 13.64
C HIS A 76 1.30 2.11 13.54
N TYR A 77 1.66 0.96 12.93
CA TYR A 77 0.75 -0.18 12.78
C TYR A 77 0.26 -0.74 14.13
N ARG A 78 1.03 -0.60 15.21
CA ARG A 78 0.62 -0.99 16.56
C ARG A 78 -0.65 -0.28 17.02
N ASP A 79 -0.85 0.96 16.59
CA ASP A 79 -2.04 1.74 16.89
C ASP A 79 -3.26 1.30 16.05
N LEU A 80 -3.02 0.46 15.04
CA LEU A 80 -4.04 -0.04 14.10
C LEU A 80 -4.41 -1.50 14.38
N SER A 81 -3.55 -2.21 15.14
CA SER A 81 -3.69 -3.64 15.41
C SER A 81 -4.75 -3.89 16.49
N PHE A 82 -5.97 -4.09 16.07
CA PHE A 82 -7.02 -4.65 16.93
C PHE A 82 -6.99 -6.18 16.76
N MET A 83 -6.43 -6.88 17.74
CA MET A 83 -6.40 -8.33 17.76
C MET A 83 -7.72 -8.87 18.32
N GLY A 84 -8.54 -9.47 17.44
CA GLY A 84 -9.72 -10.22 17.83
C GLY A 84 -11.03 -9.68 17.25
N PHE A 85 -11.97 -10.60 16.99
CA PHE A 85 -13.28 -10.29 16.38
C PHE A 85 -14.12 -9.34 17.24
N TRP A 86 -14.09 -9.49 18.55
CA TRP A 86 -14.82 -8.63 19.50
C TRP A 86 -14.23 -7.22 19.61
N GLU A 87 -12.93 -7.08 19.46
CA GLU A 87 -12.26 -5.77 19.45
C GLU A 87 -12.57 -4.98 18.17
N VAL A 88 -12.70 -5.66 17.04
CA VAL A 88 -13.12 -5.03 15.77
C VAL A 88 -14.52 -4.44 15.88
N ILE A 89 -15.46 -5.16 16.51
CA ILE A 89 -16.84 -4.68 16.70
C ILE A 89 -16.87 -3.47 17.65
N LYS A 90 -16.17 -3.55 18.78
CA LYS A 90 -16.08 -2.44 19.74
C LYS A 90 -15.40 -1.21 19.17
N ASN A 91 -14.49 -1.38 18.21
CA ASN A 91 -13.67 -0.31 17.66
C ASN A 91 -14.07 0.16 16.25
N ILE A 92 -15.29 -0.16 15.79
CA ILE A 92 -15.76 0.25 14.45
C ILE A 92 -15.66 1.77 14.23
N PHE A 93 -15.98 2.55 15.25
CA PHE A 93 -15.87 4.02 15.19
C PHE A 93 -14.40 4.47 15.03
N THR A 94 -13.46 3.78 15.68
CA THR A 94 -12.03 4.05 15.55
C THR A 94 -11.54 3.72 14.14
N ILE A 95 -11.99 2.60 13.56
CA ILE A 95 -11.66 2.23 12.18
C ILE A 95 -12.20 3.29 11.20
N LEU A 96 -13.44 3.74 11.38
CA LEU A 96 -14.03 4.77 10.53
C LEU A 96 -13.31 6.12 10.67
N ARG A 97 -12.93 6.50 11.89
CA ARG A 97 -12.15 7.70 12.16
C ARG A 97 -10.77 7.62 11.51
N ASN A 98 -10.10 6.48 11.61
CA ASN A 98 -8.80 6.23 10.97
C ASN A 98 -8.91 6.27 9.44
N LEU A 99 -9.98 5.71 8.85
CA LEU A 99 -10.25 5.81 7.41
C LEU A 99 -10.44 7.26 6.97
N LYS A 100 -11.21 8.06 7.74
CA LYS A 100 -11.43 9.48 7.44
C LYS A 100 -10.13 10.27 7.53
N PHE A 101 -9.36 10.05 8.59
CA PHE A 101 -8.06 10.67 8.78
C PHE A 101 -7.07 10.33 7.66
N CYS A 102 -6.93 9.04 7.33
CA CYS A 102 -6.06 8.57 6.26
C CYS A 102 -6.40 9.20 4.90
N LYS A 103 -7.69 9.28 4.56
CA LYS A 103 -8.14 9.92 3.32
C LYS A 103 -7.77 11.39 3.26
N LYS A 104 -7.98 12.12 4.35
CA LYS A 104 -7.62 13.54 4.46
C LYS A 104 -6.12 13.73 4.29
N ASP A 105 -5.32 12.92 4.96
CA ASP A 105 -3.87 12.96 4.91
C ASP A 105 -3.32 12.65 3.50
N ILE A 106 -3.92 11.67 2.79
CA ILE A 106 -3.58 11.39 1.40
C ILE A 106 -3.92 12.57 0.49
N GLU A 107 -5.08 13.21 0.68
CA GLU A 107 -5.48 14.40 -0.10
C GLU A 107 -4.55 15.60 0.13
N GLU A 108 -4.06 15.79 1.34
CA GLU A 108 -3.12 16.86 1.69
C GLU A 108 -1.72 16.59 1.12
N PHE A 109 -1.24 15.35 1.21
CA PHE A 109 0.08 14.96 0.69
C PHE A 109 0.14 14.93 -0.83
N LYS A 110 -0.98 14.63 -1.50
CA LYS A 110 -1.12 14.51 -2.97
C LYS A 110 -0.08 13.57 -3.58
N PRO A 111 -0.11 12.28 -3.25
CA PRO A 111 0.84 11.31 -3.78
C PRO A 111 0.63 11.07 -5.28
N ASP A 112 1.71 10.81 -6.01
CA ASP A 112 1.65 10.34 -7.40
C ASP A 112 1.24 8.85 -7.45
N THR A 113 1.53 8.09 -6.41
CA THR A 113 1.18 6.67 -6.31
C THR A 113 0.87 6.27 -4.88
N LEU A 114 -0.25 5.57 -4.70
CA LEU A 114 -0.66 4.93 -3.46
C LEU A 114 -0.26 3.46 -3.50
N ILE A 115 0.52 3.01 -2.52
CA ILE A 115 0.96 1.62 -2.39
C ILE A 115 0.33 1.02 -1.15
N LEU A 116 -0.43 -0.04 -1.33
CA LEU A 116 -1.16 -0.74 -0.28
C LEU A 116 -0.54 -2.12 -0.06
N ILE A 117 -0.19 -2.43 1.19
CA ILE A 117 0.47 -3.68 1.53
C ILE A 117 -0.40 -4.47 2.48
N ASP A 118 -0.83 -5.67 2.05
CA ASP A 118 -1.73 -6.54 2.80
C ASP A 118 -2.92 -5.78 3.43
N TYR A 119 -3.32 -6.07 4.67
CA TYR A 119 -4.35 -5.38 5.46
C TYR A 119 -5.65 -5.11 4.68
N PRO A 120 -6.30 -6.16 4.12
CA PRO A 120 -7.34 -5.99 3.09
C PRO A 120 -8.59 -5.26 3.58
N GLY A 121 -8.96 -5.41 4.85
CA GLY A 121 -10.15 -4.79 5.43
C GLY A 121 -10.13 -3.26 5.37
N PHE A 122 -8.97 -2.66 5.57
CA PHE A 122 -8.73 -1.22 5.53
C PHE A 122 -8.31 -0.78 4.12
N ASN A 123 -7.31 -1.44 3.56
CA ASN A 123 -6.67 -1.06 2.31
C ASN A 123 -7.62 -1.09 1.11
N LEU A 124 -8.54 -2.05 0.99
CA LEU A 124 -9.51 -2.08 -0.09
C LEU A 124 -10.53 -0.92 -0.03
N ARG A 125 -10.87 -0.44 1.16
CA ARG A 125 -11.73 0.75 1.32
C ARG A 125 -11.01 2.03 0.88
N ILE A 126 -9.73 2.14 1.19
CA ILE A 126 -8.87 3.24 0.72
C ILE A 126 -8.68 3.14 -0.80
N ALA A 127 -8.37 1.95 -1.34
CA ALA A 127 -8.22 1.72 -2.78
C ALA A 127 -9.45 2.16 -3.58
N LYS A 128 -10.65 1.71 -3.15
CA LYS A 128 -11.92 2.08 -3.80
C LYS A 128 -12.13 3.60 -3.84
N TRP A 129 -11.81 4.27 -2.74
CA TRP A 129 -11.93 5.72 -2.66
C TRP A 129 -10.87 6.43 -3.51
N ALA A 130 -9.60 6.01 -3.43
CA ALA A 130 -8.50 6.58 -4.19
C ALA A 130 -8.72 6.46 -5.70
N LYS A 131 -9.24 5.31 -6.15
CA LYS A 131 -9.58 5.10 -7.57
C LYS A 131 -10.66 6.07 -8.06
N LYS A 132 -11.69 6.35 -7.25
CA LYS A 132 -12.70 7.37 -7.57
C LYS A 132 -12.13 8.79 -7.69
N LYS A 133 -11.00 9.05 -7.02
CA LYS A 133 -10.26 10.31 -7.11
C LYS A 133 -9.23 10.33 -8.24
N GLY A 134 -9.15 9.29 -9.07
CA GLY A 134 -8.22 9.19 -10.18
C GLY A 134 -6.78 8.88 -9.77
N MET A 135 -6.53 8.49 -8.52
CA MET A 135 -5.20 8.16 -8.01
C MET A 135 -4.73 6.81 -8.56
N LYS A 136 -3.42 6.68 -8.79
CA LYS A 136 -2.78 5.42 -9.15
C LYS A 136 -2.62 4.55 -7.90
N VAL A 137 -3.19 3.35 -7.94
CA VAL A 137 -3.20 2.40 -6.82
C VAL A 137 -2.42 1.14 -7.18
N ILE A 138 -1.39 0.84 -6.40
CA ILE A 138 -0.63 -0.41 -6.48
C ILE A 138 -0.91 -1.21 -5.21
N TYR A 139 -1.23 -2.48 -5.38
CA TYR A 139 -1.38 -3.41 -4.26
C TYR A 139 -0.18 -4.36 -4.23
N TYR A 140 0.60 -4.31 -3.18
CA TYR A 140 1.77 -5.14 -2.97
C TYR A 140 1.50 -6.14 -1.87
N ILE A 141 1.77 -7.42 -2.12
CA ILE A 141 1.36 -8.56 -1.30
C ILE A 141 -0.16 -8.74 -1.36
N SER A 142 -0.61 -9.55 -2.31
CA SER A 142 -2.02 -9.89 -2.42
C SER A 142 -2.51 -10.53 -1.12
N PRO A 143 -3.63 -10.04 -0.57
CA PRO A 143 -4.27 -10.77 0.51
C PRO A 143 -4.62 -12.18 0.03
N GLN A 144 -4.49 -13.17 0.90
CA GLN A 144 -4.95 -14.53 0.59
C GLN A 144 -6.45 -14.49 0.35
N VAL A 145 -6.84 -14.55 -0.92
CA VAL A 145 -8.25 -14.57 -1.33
C VAL A 145 -8.63 -16.03 -1.48
N TRP A 146 -8.89 -16.71 -0.37
CA TRP A 146 -9.50 -18.04 -0.38
C TRP A 146 -10.89 -17.95 -1.02
N ALA A 147 -11.33 -19.03 -1.64
CA ALA A 147 -12.49 -19.20 -2.52
C ALA A 147 -13.85 -18.56 -2.08
N TRP A 148 -13.94 -18.07 -0.87
CA TRP A 148 -15.15 -17.58 -0.22
C TRP A 148 -15.51 -16.11 -0.51
N LYS A 149 -14.68 -15.35 -1.24
CA LYS A 149 -14.90 -13.90 -1.37
C LYS A 149 -14.71 -13.38 -2.80
N GLU A 150 -15.44 -13.95 -3.75
CA GLU A 150 -15.48 -13.47 -5.14
C GLU A 150 -15.73 -11.96 -5.26
N ASN A 151 -16.57 -11.40 -4.39
CA ASN A 151 -16.83 -9.97 -4.35
C ASN A 151 -15.59 -9.12 -4.06
N ARG A 152 -14.60 -9.65 -3.31
CA ARG A 152 -13.32 -8.96 -3.11
C ARG A 152 -12.48 -8.94 -4.38
N VAL A 153 -12.46 -10.05 -5.13
CA VAL A 153 -11.75 -10.13 -6.42
C VAL A 153 -12.34 -9.13 -7.41
N LYS A 154 -13.66 -9.04 -7.50
CA LYS A 154 -14.34 -8.05 -8.35
C LYS A 154 -13.96 -6.62 -7.95
N LEU A 155 -13.98 -6.32 -6.65
CA LEU A 155 -13.59 -5.01 -6.13
C LEU A 155 -12.11 -4.70 -6.44
N MET A 156 -11.21 -5.66 -6.22
CA MET A 156 -9.78 -5.49 -6.50
C MET A 156 -9.54 -5.19 -7.98
N LYS A 157 -10.22 -5.90 -8.90
CA LYS A 157 -10.16 -5.63 -10.34
C LYS A 157 -10.57 -4.21 -10.72
N GLN A 158 -11.48 -3.61 -9.96
CA GLN A 158 -12.02 -2.28 -10.26
C GLN A 158 -11.17 -1.14 -9.68
N CYS A 159 -10.47 -1.38 -8.57
CA CYS A 159 -9.82 -0.29 -7.82
C CYS A 159 -8.29 -0.40 -7.73
N ILE A 160 -7.68 -1.43 -8.30
CA ILE A 160 -6.21 -1.64 -8.27
C ILE A 160 -5.68 -1.60 -9.70
N ASP A 161 -4.72 -0.72 -9.95
CA ASP A 161 -4.07 -0.58 -11.27
C ASP A 161 -3.00 -1.66 -11.48
N LYS A 162 -2.25 -2.01 -10.44
CA LYS A 162 -1.25 -3.08 -10.48
C LYS A 162 -1.27 -3.86 -9.17
N MET A 163 -1.22 -5.19 -9.30
CA MET A 163 -1.08 -6.11 -8.18
C MET A 163 0.25 -6.84 -8.30
N LEU A 164 0.99 -6.83 -7.20
CA LEU A 164 2.29 -7.49 -7.09
C LEU A 164 2.17 -8.59 -6.05
N VAL A 165 2.38 -9.82 -6.48
CA VAL A 165 2.24 -11.02 -5.65
C VAL A 165 3.62 -11.54 -5.27
N ILE A 166 3.80 -12.01 -4.04
CA ILE A 166 5.09 -12.55 -3.57
C ILE A 166 5.24 -14.03 -3.93
N LEU A 167 4.13 -14.75 -4.01
CA LEU A 167 4.13 -16.19 -4.30
C LEU A 167 3.88 -16.47 -5.79
N PRO A 168 4.49 -17.52 -6.32
CA PRO A 168 4.25 -18.00 -7.67
C PRO A 168 2.83 -18.50 -7.87
#